data_cf0a67ab0e8f97da21fe49d7dc45546f
#
_entry.id   cf0a67ab0e8f97da21fe49d7dc45546f
#
_cell.length_a   1.000
_cell.length_b   1.000
_cell.length_c   1.000
_cell.angle_alpha   90.00
_cell.angle_beta   90.00
_cell.angle_gamma   90.00
#
_symmetry.space_group_name_H-M   'P 1'
#
loop_
_entity.id
_entity.type
_entity.pdbx_description
1 polymer ?
#
loop_
_entity_poly.entity_id
_entity_poly.type
_entity_poly.pdbx_seq_one_letter_code
_entity_poly.pdbx_strand_id
1 'polypeptide(L)'
;MVLGGTKTVILAGGKGTRLGDNYDKPKPLVRVGGHPLIYHVIQQYAKYGFFDFIIAAGYRADELWKYFNNENLPYKIEVIDTGLDTPTGGRVKKLEGLLHDTFMVTYADGISDVNIDQLFSFHKFNKRIGTVTAVHPPARFGQIEIGQDNSIISFAEKDNVEVGWVNGGFMVFEPSIFDYLKPDQELERYTMQLLKRNNQLTAYCHYGFWQCVDTPRDVEYLNDFLGK
;
A
#
# COMPACT_ATOMS: atom_id res chain seq x y z
N MET A 1 0.14 -24.92 3.44
CA MET A 1 1.54 -24.52 3.73
C MET A 1 1.47 -23.45 4.79
N VAL A 2 2.14 -23.59 5.95
CA VAL A 2 2.16 -22.52 6.96
C VAL A 2 3.06 -21.41 6.40
N LEU A 3 2.46 -20.29 5.94
CA LEU A 3 3.15 -19.13 5.39
C LEU A 3 3.79 -18.22 6.48
N GLY A 4 3.89 -18.74 7.72
CA GLY A 4 4.29 -18.02 8.93
C GLY A 4 5.69 -17.39 8.95
N GLY A 5 6.45 -17.46 7.85
CA GLY A 5 7.78 -16.87 7.73
C GLY A 5 7.89 -15.72 6.71
N THR A 6 6.85 -15.49 5.89
CA THR A 6 6.89 -14.41 4.90
C THR A 6 6.70 -13.06 5.59
N LYS A 7 7.69 -12.17 5.44
CA LYS A 7 7.63 -10.82 6.02
C LYS A 7 6.83 -9.87 5.16
N THR A 8 6.06 -9.01 5.83
CA THR A 8 5.32 -7.92 5.19
C THR A 8 5.90 -6.58 5.65
N VAL A 9 6.44 -5.82 4.74
CA VAL A 9 6.92 -4.45 4.97
C VAL A 9 5.77 -3.48 4.75
N ILE A 10 5.44 -2.67 5.76
CA ILE A 10 4.46 -1.60 5.67
C ILE A 10 5.20 -0.26 5.62
N LEU A 11 5.11 0.43 4.49
CA LEU A 11 5.71 1.75 4.28
C LEU A 11 4.90 2.82 5.02
N ALA A 12 5.43 3.31 6.14
CA ALA A 12 4.76 4.20 7.08
C ALA A 12 5.57 5.47 7.42
N GLY A 13 6.50 5.86 6.55
CA GLY A 13 7.45 6.96 6.86
C GLY A 13 7.09 8.32 6.28
N GLY A 14 5.98 8.46 5.56
CA GLY A 14 5.54 9.70 4.93
C GLY A 14 4.91 10.71 5.90
N LYS A 15 5.00 12.02 5.59
CA LYS A 15 4.44 13.10 6.42
C LYS A 15 2.91 13.18 6.38
N GLY A 16 2.26 12.62 5.34
CA GLY A 16 0.79 12.63 5.21
C GLY A 16 0.16 14.02 5.06
N THR A 17 0.87 15.00 4.53
CA THR A 17 0.49 16.43 4.48
C THR A 17 -0.84 16.72 3.80
N ARG A 18 -1.31 15.83 2.91
CA ARG A 18 -2.60 15.97 2.20
C ARG A 18 -3.84 15.80 3.10
N LEU A 19 -3.69 15.19 4.26
CA LEU A 19 -4.77 15.09 5.26
C LEU A 19 -5.02 16.42 5.98
N GLY A 20 -4.11 17.40 5.87
CA GLY A 20 -4.17 18.70 6.57
C GLY A 20 -3.74 18.62 8.03
N ASP A 21 -3.68 19.80 8.67
CA ASP A 21 -3.17 19.95 10.04
C ASP A 21 -4.16 19.51 11.13
N ASN A 22 -5.34 19.05 10.75
CA ASN A 22 -6.40 18.65 11.69
C ASN A 22 -6.15 17.30 12.39
N TYR A 23 -5.10 16.57 12.00
CA TYR A 23 -4.77 15.28 12.59
C TYR A 23 -3.49 15.40 13.43
N ASP A 24 -3.65 15.34 14.75
CA ASP A 24 -2.53 15.38 15.72
C ASP A 24 -1.69 14.08 15.72
N LYS A 25 -1.93 13.15 14.82
CA LYS A 25 -1.24 11.87 14.71
C LYS A 25 -0.65 11.66 13.32
N PRO A 26 0.45 10.86 13.20
CA PRO A 26 0.95 10.45 11.89
C PRO A 26 -0.13 9.69 11.12
N LYS A 27 -0.16 9.85 9.78
CA LYS A 27 -1.20 9.28 8.90
C LYS A 27 -1.54 7.80 9.20
N PRO A 28 -0.57 6.89 9.44
CA PRO A 28 -0.87 5.50 9.76
C PRO A 28 -1.71 5.30 11.02
N LEU A 29 -1.68 6.25 11.97
CA LEU A 29 -2.44 6.21 13.21
C LEU A 29 -3.76 7.00 13.17
N VAL A 30 -4.13 7.60 12.05
CA VAL A 30 -5.46 8.18 11.83
C VAL A 30 -6.51 7.08 11.90
N ARG A 31 -7.59 7.33 12.64
CA ARG A 31 -8.63 6.31 12.88
C ARG A 31 -9.72 6.37 11.81
N VAL A 32 -10.08 5.18 11.33
CA VAL A 32 -11.27 4.94 10.50
C VAL A 32 -11.97 3.67 11.03
N GLY A 33 -13.29 3.68 11.11
CA GLY A 33 -14.05 2.55 11.68
C GLY A 33 -13.61 2.19 13.12
N GLY A 34 -13.17 3.19 13.90
CA GLY A 34 -12.72 2.98 15.28
C GLY A 34 -11.27 2.51 15.47
N HIS A 35 -10.56 2.10 14.40
CA HIS A 35 -9.18 1.61 14.44
C HIS A 35 -8.22 2.45 13.58
N PRO A 36 -6.91 2.50 13.90
CA PRO A 36 -5.91 3.14 13.05
C PRO A 36 -5.85 2.54 11.64
N LEU A 37 -5.52 3.34 10.63
CA LEU A 37 -5.35 2.87 9.25
C LEU A 37 -4.42 1.67 9.14
N ILE A 38 -3.27 1.73 9.79
CA ILE A 38 -2.28 0.64 9.77
C ILE A 38 -2.82 -0.67 10.37
N TYR A 39 -3.76 -0.59 11.33
CA TYR A 39 -4.43 -1.77 11.90
C TYR A 39 -5.23 -2.51 10.81
N HIS A 40 -6.00 -1.81 9.98
CA HIS A 40 -6.76 -2.43 8.89
C HIS A 40 -5.85 -3.11 7.88
N VAL A 41 -4.71 -2.47 7.55
CA VAL A 41 -3.70 -3.08 6.67
C VAL A 41 -3.14 -4.36 7.28
N ILE A 42 -2.75 -4.36 8.56
CA ILE A 42 -2.25 -5.55 9.26
C ILE A 42 -3.32 -6.66 9.28
N GLN A 43 -4.58 -6.34 9.60
CA GLN A 43 -5.67 -7.31 9.62
C GLN A 43 -5.91 -7.95 8.24
N GLN A 44 -5.76 -7.19 7.16
CA GLN A 44 -5.91 -7.71 5.80
C GLN A 44 -4.88 -8.81 5.49
N TYR A 45 -3.63 -8.65 5.93
CA TYR A 45 -2.60 -9.68 5.79
C TYR A 45 -2.80 -10.84 6.76
N ALA A 46 -3.11 -10.53 8.01
CA ALA A 46 -3.32 -11.51 9.07
C ALA A 46 -4.47 -12.48 8.78
N LYS A 47 -5.54 -11.99 8.15
CA LYS A 47 -6.68 -12.81 7.66
C LYS A 47 -6.23 -13.99 6.78
N TYR A 48 -5.10 -13.86 6.09
CA TYR A 48 -4.54 -14.87 5.20
C TYR A 48 -3.30 -15.58 5.77
N GLY A 49 -3.01 -15.43 7.07
CA GLY A 49 -1.94 -16.17 7.75
C GLY A 49 -0.55 -15.52 7.66
N PHE A 50 -0.46 -14.25 7.28
CA PHE A 50 0.78 -13.47 7.28
C PHE A 50 0.86 -12.66 8.57
N PHE A 51 1.79 -13.02 9.48
CA PHE A 51 1.84 -12.51 10.85
C PHE A 51 3.19 -11.85 11.22
N ASP A 52 4.12 -11.72 10.29
CA ASP A 52 5.46 -11.11 10.51
C ASP A 52 5.54 -9.77 9.76
N PHE A 53 5.50 -8.65 10.51
CA PHE A 53 5.42 -7.30 9.96
C PHE A 53 6.63 -6.47 10.32
N ILE A 54 7.14 -5.73 9.33
CA ILE A 54 8.13 -4.67 9.52
C ILE A 54 7.47 -3.34 9.14
N ILE A 55 7.34 -2.44 10.11
CA ILE A 55 6.83 -1.10 9.88
C ILE A 55 8.02 -0.19 9.54
N ALA A 56 8.18 0.12 8.25
CA ALA A 56 9.22 1.03 7.78
C ALA A 56 8.82 2.49 8.06
N ALA A 57 9.11 2.93 9.28
CA ALA A 57 8.74 4.25 9.80
C ALA A 57 9.70 5.36 9.33
N GLY A 58 9.37 6.60 9.64
CA GLY A 58 10.17 7.80 9.36
C GLY A 58 9.59 9.01 10.08
N TYR A 59 8.66 9.76 9.47
CA TYR A 59 7.99 10.86 10.16
C TYR A 59 7.23 10.35 11.39
N ARG A 60 7.56 10.91 12.58
CA ARG A 60 6.98 10.54 13.89
C ARG A 60 7.10 9.03 14.18
N ALA A 61 8.24 8.43 13.85
CA ALA A 61 8.50 7.00 14.06
C ALA A 61 8.35 6.57 15.52
N ASP A 62 8.68 7.45 16.48
CA ASP A 62 8.53 7.24 17.91
C ASP A 62 7.08 7.01 18.36
N GLU A 63 6.11 7.63 17.67
CA GLU A 63 4.69 7.42 17.95
C GLU A 63 4.18 6.08 17.45
N LEU A 64 4.65 5.65 16.26
CA LEU A 64 4.38 4.31 15.77
C LEU A 64 4.97 3.25 16.70
N TRP A 65 6.19 3.44 17.13
CA TRP A 65 6.83 2.55 18.10
C TRP A 65 6.08 2.49 19.44
N LYS A 66 5.68 3.64 20.00
CA LYS A 66 4.85 3.70 21.22
C LYS A 66 3.50 3.00 21.03
N TYR A 67 2.84 3.20 19.88
CA TYR A 67 1.57 2.57 19.60
C TYR A 67 1.72 1.04 19.63
N PHE A 68 2.64 0.46 18.84
CA PHE A 68 2.78 -0.99 18.76
C PHE A 68 3.33 -1.64 20.03
N ASN A 69 4.11 -0.95 20.84
CA ASN A 69 4.56 -1.47 22.14
C ASN A 69 3.44 -1.51 23.20
N ASN A 70 2.44 -0.66 23.06
CA ASN A 70 1.30 -0.61 24.00
C ASN A 70 0.12 -1.51 23.54
N GLU A 71 0.09 -1.92 22.28
CA GLU A 71 -0.95 -2.80 21.74
C GLU A 71 -0.51 -4.26 21.88
N ASN A 72 -1.37 -5.07 22.50
CA ASN A 72 -1.14 -6.52 22.61
C ASN A 72 -1.70 -7.24 21.39
N LEU A 73 -1.06 -7.08 20.23
CA LEU A 73 -1.45 -7.76 19.00
C LEU A 73 -0.79 -9.14 18.92
N PRO A 74 -1.52 -10.18 18.46
CA PRO A 74 -1.00 -11.54 18.37
C PRO A 74 -0.08 -11.74 17.14
N TYR A 75 0.63 -10.70 16.73
CA TYR A 75 1.48 -10.67 15.54
C TYR A 75 2.89 -10.25 15.92
N LYS A 76 3.87 -10.70 15.14
CA LYS A 76 5.22 -10.20 15.24
C LYS A 76 5.32 -8.89 14.48
N ILE A 77 5.55 -7.78 15.20
CA ILE A 77 5.63 -6.44 14.62
C ILE A 77 6.93 -5.79 15.08
N GLU A 78 7.73 -5.37 14.11
CA GLU A 78 8.97 -4.63 14.34
C GLU A 78 8.86 -3.25 13.68
N VAL A 79 9.04 -2.18 14.47
CA VAL A 79 9.06 -0.80 13.95
C VAL A 79 10.48 -0.37 13.75
N ILE A 80 10.86 -0.09 12.51
CA ILE A 80 12.21 0.33 12.12
C ILE A 80 12.16 1.76 11.60
N ASP A 81 12.90 2.68 12.24
CA ASP A 81 13.08 4.02 11.70
C ASP A 81 14.02 3.97 10.50
N THR A 82 13.47 4.19 9.33
CA THR A 82 14.21 4.23 8.07
C THR A 82 14.63 5.64 7.66
N GLY A 83 14.38 6.64 8.52
CA GLY A 83 14.74 8.03 8.32
C GLY A 83 13.62 8.88 7.73
N LEU A 84 13.59 10.17 8.11
CA LEU A 84 12.52 11.11 7.78
C LEU A 84 12.35 11.30 6.27
N ASP A 85 13.43 11.64 5.56
CA ASP A 85 13.39 12.01 4.15
C ASP A 85 13.78 10.86 3.21
N THR A 86 13.77 9.63 3.70
CA THR A 86 14.06 8.44 2.89
C THR A 86 12.90 8.14 1.95
N PRO A 87 13.11 8.02 0.63
CA PRO A 87 12.06 7.66 -0.33
C PRO A 87 11.64 6.19 -0.20
N THR A 88 10.53 5.81 -0.81
CA THR A 88 9.91 4.47 -0.67
C THR A 88 10.87 3.32 -1.02
N GLY A 89 11.62 3.42 -2.12
CA GLY A 89 12.63 2.43 -2.49
C GLY A 89 13.80 2.38 -1.52
N GLY A 90 14.24 3.57 -1.04
CA GLY A 90 15.28 3.65 -0.02
C GLY A 90 14.91 3.00 1.31
N ARG A 91 13.62 3.11 1.73
CA ARG A 91 13.12 2.42 2.93
C ARG A 91 13.22 0.91 2.78
N VAL A 92 12.77 0.37 1.65
CA VAL A 92 12.91 -1.07 1.37
C VAL A 92 14.38 -1.48 1.32
N LYS A 93 15.25 -0.69 0.67
CA LYS A 93 16.70 -0.98 0.57
C LYS A 93 17.37 -1.09 1.94
N LYS A 94 16.99 -0.25 2.91
CA LYS A 94 17.52 -0.32 4.29
C LYS A 94 17.16 -1.61 5.04
N LEU A 95 16.18 -2.36 4.56
CA LEU A 95 15.72 -3.62 5.14
C LEU A 95 16.34 -4.87 4.47
N GLU A 96 17.27 -4.70 3.53
CA GLU A 96 17.91 -5.80 2.78
C GLU A 96 18.44 -6.93 3.69
N GLY A 97 19.13 -6.58 4.76
CA GLY A 97 19.64 -7.54 5.75
C GLY A 97 18.59 -8.32 6.53
N LEU A 98 17.30 -8.03 6.37
CA LEU A 98 16.18 -8.67 7.06
C LEU A 98 15.25 -9.44 6.11
N LEU A 99 15.40 -9.26 4.79
CA LEU A 99 14.47 -9.76 3.74
C LEU A 99 15.19 -10.73 2.80
N HIS A 100 15.42 -11.94 3.27
CA HIS A 100 16.21 -12.97 2.54
C HIS A 100 15.35 -13.89 1.68
N ASP A 101 14.04 -13.96 1.92
CA ASP A 101 13.08 -14.76 1.18
C ASP A 101 12.08 -13.84 0.45
N THR A 102 11.15 -14.43 -0.34
CA THR A 102 10.03 -13.68 -0.91
C THR A 102 9.31 -12.89 0.20
N PHE A 103 9.08 -11.61 -0.01
CA PHE A 103 8.45 -10.73 0.95
C PHE A 103 7.38 -9.85 0.31
N MET A 104 6.55 -9.27 1.14
CA MET A 104 5.50 -8.34 0.70
C MET A 104 5.82 -6.92 1.08
N VAL A 105 5.34 -5.98 0.28
CA VAL A 105 5.42 -4.54 0.56
C VAL A 105 4.05 -3.92 0.35
N THR A 106 3.64 -3.06 1.27
CA THR A 106 2.38 -2.31 1.15
C THR A 106 2.52 -0.91 1.74
N TYR A 107 1.56 -0.04 1.43
CA TYR A 107 1.44 1.28 2.08
C TYR A 107 0.56 1.18 3.33
N ALA A 108 0.77 2.10 4.27
CA ALA A 108 0.04 2.13 5.53
C ALA A 108 -1.37 2.77 5.43
N ASP A 109 -1.82 3.14 4.24
CA ASP A 109 -2.99 4.00 4.01
C ASP A 109 -4.01 3.45 2.99
N GLY A 110 -3.77 2.26 2.45
CA GLY A 110 -4.68 1.59 1.54
C GLY A 110 -5.51 0.51 2.22
N ILE A 111 -6.84 0.65 2.21
CA ILE A 111 -7.78 -0.37 2.69
C ILE A 111 -8.39 -1.10 1.49
N SER A 112 -8.43 -2.43 1.53
CA SER A 112 -8.90 -3.25 0.41
C SER A 112 -9.38 -4.61 0.92
N ASP A 113 -10.15 -5.31 0.09
CA ASP A 113 -10.52 -6.70 0.28
C ASP A 113 -9.69 -7.68 -0.58
N VAL A 114 -8.54 -7.22 -1.09
CA VAL A 114 -7.64 -8.04 -1.92
C VAL A 114 -7.29 -9.37 -1.24
N ASN A 115 -7.37 -10.46 -1.99
CA ASN A 115 -6.98 -11.77 -1.49
C ASN A 115 -5.45 -11.92 -1.52
N ILE A 116 -4.82 -11.77 -0.35
CA ILE A 116 -3.36 -11.80 -0.20
C ILE A 116 -2.77 -13.17 -0.54
N ASP A 117 -3.46 -14.26 -0.23
CA ASP A 117 -3.01 -15.62 -0.57
C ASP A 117 -3.00 -15.84 -2.09
N GLN A 118 -4.06 -15.37 -2.78
CA GLN A 118 -4.10 -15.42 -4.25
C GLN A 118 -3.03 -14.52 -4.90
N LEU A 119 -2.80 -13.32 -4.37
CA LEU A 119 -1.73 -12.43 -4.82
C LEU A 119 -0.36 -13.11 -4.68
N PHE A 120 -0.08 -13.73 -3.52
CA PHE A 120 1.17 -14.43 -3.27
C PHE A 120 1.34 -15.64 -4.19
N SER A 121 0.29 -16.44 -4.35
CA SER A 121 0.28 -17.61 -5.25
C SER A 121 0.48 -17.20 -6.72
N PHE A 122 -0.16 -16.11 -7.15
CA PHE A 122 0.02 -15.53 -8.48
C PHE A 122 1.47 -15.09 -8.71
N HIS A 123 2.08 -14.44 -7.72
CA HIS A 123 3.49 -14.05 -7.79
C HIS A 123 4.41 -15.26 -7.98
N LYS A 124 4.25 -16.28 -7.14
CA LYS A 124 5.05 -17.51 -7.21
C LYS A 124 4.88 -18.27 -8.55
N PHE A 125 3.69 -18.24 -9.11
CA PHE A 125 3.40 -18.84 -10.42
C PHE A 125 4.13 -18.11 -11.57
N ASN A 126 4.12 -16.77 -11.56
CA ASN A 126 4.69 -15.94 -12.64
C ASN A 126 6.23 -15.89 -12.62
N LYS A 127 6.89 -16.23 -11.51
CA LYS A 127 8.36 -16.29 -11.38
C LYS A 127 9.06 -14.99 -11.83
N ARG A 128 8.48 -13.84 -11.51
CA ARG A 128 9.06 -12.51 -11.74
C ARG A 128 9.61 -11.94 -10.44
N ILE A 129 10.48 -10.95 -10.52
CA ILE A 129 11.04 -10.28 -9.34
C ILE A 129 9.96 -9.51 -8.57
N GLY A 130 9.00 -8.91 -9.28
CA GLY A 130 7.95 -8.12 -8.66
C GLY A 130 6.56 -8.42 -9.19
N THR A 131 5.58 -8.36 -8.30
CA THR A 131 4.14 -8.33 -8.61
C THR A 131 3.52 -7.17 -7.88
N VAL A 132 2.77 -6.32 -8.59
CA VAL A 132 1.97 -5.24 -8.02
C VAL A 132 0.49 -5.57 -8.16
N THR A 133 -0.33 -5.17 -7.19
CA THR A 133 -1.78 -5.26 -7.33
C THR A 133 -2.27 -4.05 -8.13
N ALA A 134 -2.92 -4.31 -9.25
CA ALA A 134 -3.60 -3.29 -10.04
C ALA A 134 -5.06 -3.20 -9.58
N VAL A 135 -5.54 -1.98 -9.34
CA VAL A 135 -6.90 -1.68 -8.85
C VAL A 135 -7.53 -0.57 -9.66
N HIS A 136 -8.86 -0.50 -9.64
CA HIS A 136 -9.60 0.67 -10.12
C HIS A 136 -9.93 1.58 -8.93
N PRO A 137 -9.31 2.77 -8.84
CA PRO A 137 -9.65 3.70 -7.76
C PRO A 137 -11.05 4.27 -7.99
N PRO A 138 -11.77 4.66 -6.93
CA PRO A 138 -13.04 5.38 -7.09
C PRO A 138 -12.83 6.68 -7.88
N ALA A 139 -13.72 6.96 -8.83
CA ALA A 139 -13.67 8.21 -9.57
C ALA A 139 -13.89 9.42 -8.65
N ARG A 140 -13.03 10.42 -8.75
CA ARG A 140 -13.15 11.65 -7.94
C ARG A 140 -14.06 12.69 -8.57
N PHE A 141 -14.23 12.63 -9.90
CA PHE A 141 -14.99 13.58 -10.70
C PHE A 141 -15.84 12.82 -11.73
N GLY A 142 -16.93 13.44 -12.19
CA GLY A 142 -17.64 13.00 -13.38
C GLY A 142 -16.75 13.15 -14.62
N GLN A 143 -17.02 12.38 -15.64
CA GLN A 143 -16.28 12.39 -16.91
C GLN A 143 -17.15 12.94 -18.02
N ILE A 144 -16.56 13.76 -18.90
CA ILE A 144 -17.22 14.30 -20.11
C ILE A 144 -16.39 13.85 -21.31
N GLU A 145 -17.08 13.37 -22.35
CA GLU A 145 -16.49 13.15 -23.65
C GLU A 145 -16.94 14.29 -24.59
N ILE A 146 -15.97 14.92 -25.24
CA ILE A 146 -16.22 16.12 -26.07
C ILE A 146 -15.98 15.79 -27.54
N GLY A 147 -16.94 16.11 -28.39
CA GLY A 147 -16.87 16.01 -29.85
C GLY A 147 -15.98 17.08 -30.48
N GLN A 148 -15.68 16.91 -31.79
CA GLN A 148 -14.83 17.85 -32.52
C GLN A 148 -15.43 19.26 -32.64
N ASP A 149 -16.74 19.38 -32.52
CA ASP A 149 -17.54 20.62 -32.55
C ASP A 149 -17.81 21.20 -31.14
N ASN A 150 -17.09 20.73 -30.11
CA ASN A 150 -17.32 21.04 -28.72
C ASN A 150 -18.69 20.58 -28.15
N SER A 151 -19.40 19.72 -28.84
CA SER A 151 -20.62 19.07 -28.32
C SER A 151 -20.22 18.06 -27.22
N ILE A 152 -21.10 17.86 -26.24
CA ILE A 152 -20.93 16.79 -25.23
C ILE A 152 -21.52 15.49 -25.84
N ILE A 153 -20.63 14.52 -26.10
CA ILE A 153 -20.99 13.18 -26.59
C ILE A 153 -21.47 12.28 -25.46
N SER A 154 -20.78 12.36 -24.30
CA SER A 154 -21.07 11.55 -23.12
C SER A 154 -20.86 12.36 -21.85
N PHE A 155 -21.72 12.13 -20.87
CA PHE A 155 -21.61 12.69 -19.53
C PHE A 155 -21.85 11.56 -18.52
N ALA A 156 -20.82 11.22 -17.72
CA ALA A 156 -20.91 10.18 -16.70
C ALA A 156 -20.59 10.78 -15.32
N GLU A 157 -21.49 10.64 -14.37
CA GLU A 157 -21.22 10.93 -12.97
C GLU A 157 -20.26 9.87 -12.37
N LYS A 158 -19.62 10.21 -11.24
CA LYS A 158 -18.53 9.44 -10.59
C LYS A 158 -18.81 7.95 -10.51
N ASP A 159 -20.05 7.56 -10.19
CA ASP A 159 -20.42 6.16 -9.96
C ASP A 159 -20.44 5.32 -11.26
N ASN A 160 -20.36 5.98 -12.41
CA ASN A 160 -20.39 5.37 -13.74
C ASN A 160 -19.13 5.63 -14.57
N VAL A 161 -18.06 6.12 -13.92
CA VAL A 161 -16.78 6.40 -14.59
C VAL A 161 -15.83 5.22 -14.42
N GLU A 162 -15.42 4.62 -15.55
CA GLU A 162 -14.29 3.68 -15.54
C GLU A 162 -12.98 4.43 -15.41
N VAL A 163 -12.34 4.34 -14.24
CA VAL A 163 -10.99 4.83 -14.02
C VAL A 163 -10.01 3.73 -14.43
N GLY A 164 -8.94 4.09 -15.12
CA GLY A 164 -7.89 3.13 -15.50
C GLY A 164 -7.20 2.47 -14.30
N TRP A 165 -6.42 1.43 -14.55
CA TRP A 165 -5.67 0.72 -13.52
C TRP A 165 -4.61 1.59 -12.86
N VAL A 166 -4.53 1.52 -11.53
CA VAL A 166 -3.46 2.15 -10.73
C VAL A 166 -2.78 1.12 -9.84
N ASN A 167 -1.59 1.46 -9.31
CA ASN A 167 -0.92 0.65 -8.30
C ASN A 167 -1.69 0.72 -6.97
N GLY A 168 -2.27 -0.40 -6.56
CA GLY A 168 -3.05 -0.53 -5.32
C GLY A 168 -2.21 -0.71 -4.05
N GLY A 169 -0.89 -0.87 -4.18
CA GLY A 169 0.03 -0.88 -3.03
C GLY A 169 0.24 -2.23 -2.35
N PHE A 170 -0.50 -3.28 -2.69
CA PHE A 170 -0.24 -4.64 -2.22
C PHE A 170 0.73 -5.30 -3.21
N MET A 171 1.97 -5.54 -2.80
CA MET A 171 3.04 -5.96 -3.68
C MET A 171 3.76 -7.18 -3.11
N VAL A 172 4.33 -7.99 -4.00
CA VAL A 172 5.19 -9.13 -3.62
C VAL A 172 6.49 -9.03 -4.41
N PHE A 173 7.61 -9.24 -3.73
CA PHE A 173 8.94 -9.16 -4.31
C PHE A 173 9.82 -10.35 -3.94
N GLU A 174 10.67 -10.78 -4.87
CA GLU A 174 11.80 -11.65 -4.59
C GLU A 174 13.02 -10.83 -4.12
N PRO A 175 13.93 -11.41 -3.31
CA PRO A 175 15.11 -10.70 -2.79
C PRO A 175 15.99 -10.08 -3.89
N SER A 176 15.99 -10.60 -5.10
CA SER A 176 16.71 -10.02 -6.24
C SER A 176 16.24 -8.60 -6.62
N ILE A 177 15.14 -8.08 -6.03
CA ILE A 177 14.79 -6.66 -6.17
C ILE A 177 15.88 -5.74 -5.62
N PHE A 178 16.67 -6.20 -4.64
CA PHE A 178 17.74 -5.40 -4.03
C PHE A 178 18.85 -4.99 -5.00
N ASP A 179 19.02 -5.72 -6.12
CA ASP A 179 19.92 -5.36 -7.23
C ASP A 179 19.42 -4.13 -8.00
N TYR A 180 18.14 -3.81 -7.89
CA TYR A 180 17.47 -2.70 -8.58
C TYR A 180 17.20 -1.50 -7.67
N LEU A 181 17.23 -1.68 -6.35
CA LEU A 181 16.94 -0.64 -5.38
C LEU A 181 18.15 0.25 -5.11
N LYS A 182 17.90 1.56 -5.04
CA LYS A 182 18.89 2.55 -4.60
C LYS A 182 18.36 3.34 -3.39
N PRO A 183 19.24 3.76 -2.46
CA PRO A 183 18.84 4.41 -1.22
C PRO A 183 18.09 5.74 -1.37
N ASP A 184 18.35 6.45 -2.46
CA ASP A 184 17.86 7.80 -2.76
C ASP A 184 16.71 7.84 -3.79
N GLN A 185 16.12 6.70 -4.13
CA GLN A 185 15.11 6.60 -5.18
C GLN A 185 13.76 6.07 -4.66
N GLU A 186 12.68 6.57 -5.27
CA GLU A 186 11.34 6.03 -5.07
C GLU A 186 11.21 4.65 -5.73
N LEU A 187 10.52 3.73 -5.05
CA LEU A 187 10.23 2.39 -5.54
C LEU A 187 9.45 2.44 -6.87
N GLU A 188 8.44 3.30 -6.92
CA GLU A 188 7.47 3.39 -8.01
C GLU A 188 8.08 4.00 -9.28
N ARG A 189 8.77 5.12 -9.11
CA ARG A 189 9.27 5.92 -10.24
C ARG A 189 10.51 5.31 -10.88
N TYR A 190 11.34 4.62 -10.10
CA TYR A 190 12.64 4.12 -10.57
C TYR A 190 12.69 2.59 -10.63
N THR A 191 12.56 1.92 -9.51
CA THR A 191 12.74 0.46 -9.43
C THR A 191 11.68 -0.29 -10.24
N MET A 192 10.41 0.06 -10.12
CA MET A 192 9.35 -0.57 -10.92
C MET A 192 9.53 -0.34 -12.42
N GLN A 193 10.02 0.84 -12.84
CA GLN A 193 10.30 1.10 -14.25
C GLN A 193 11.46 0.23 -14.78
N LEU A 194 12.49 0.00 -13.96
CA LEU A 194 13.60 -0.90 -14.32
C LEU A 194 13.11 -2.35 -14.40
N LEU A 195 12.34 -2.83 -13.44
CA LEU A 195 11.74 -4.16 -13.45
C LEU A 195 10.84 -4.35 -14.69
N LYS A 196 10.01 -3.34 -15.01
CA LYS A 196 9.17 -3.37 -16.22
C LYS A 196 10.01 -3.50 -17.49
N ARG A 197 11.08 -2.67 -17.63
CA ARG A 197 11.96 -2.71 -18.81
C ARG A 197 12.62 -4.08 -18.99
N ASN A 198 12.95 -4.75 -17.89
CA ASN A 198 13.58 -6.06 -17.88
C ASN A 198 12.57 -7.22 -17.88
N ASN A 199 11.28 -6.93 -18.10
CA ASN A 199 10.18 -7.91 -18.06
C ASN A 199 10.13 -8.69 -16.72
N GLN A 200 10.43 -8.02 -15.60
CA GLN A 200 10.49 -8.59 -14.24
C GLN A 200 9.38 -8.06 -13.33
N LEU A 201 8.38 -7.37 -13.88
CA LEU A 201 7.21 -6.86 -13.16
C LEU A 201 5.93 -7.40 -13.78
N THR A 202 5.01 -7.90 -12.95
CA THR A 202 3.67 -8.31 -13.36
C THR A 202 2.61 -7.57 -12.55
N ALA A 203 1.35 -7.58 -13.04
CA ALA A 203 0.20 -7.02 -12.34
C ALA A 203 -0.79 -8.13 -11.97
N TYR A 204 -1.19 -8.17 -10.70
CA TYR A 204 -2.33 -8.93 -10.21
C TYR A 204 -3.56 -8.00 -10.23
N CYS A 205 -4.53 -8.29 -11.10
CA CYS A 205 -5.73 -7.46 -11.25
C CYS A 205 -6.73 -7.77 -10.14
N HIS A 206 -7.08 -6.76 -9.35
CA HIS A 206 -8.08 -6.83 -8.30
C HIS A 206 -9.28 -5.97 -8.66
N TYR A 207 -10.47 -6.58 -8.67
CA TYR A 207 -11.73 -5.94 -9.08
C TYR A 207 -12.65 -5.62 -7.89
N GLY A 208 -12.21 -5.94 -6.66
CA GLY A 208 -12.95 -5.71 -5.43
C GLY A 208 -12.75 -4.30 -4.87
N PHE A 209 -13.09 -4.16 -3.59
CA PHE A 209 -12.98 -2.89 -2.88
C PHE A 209 -11.51 -2.46 -2.69
N TRP A 210 -11.22 -1.21 -3.01
CA TRP A 210 -9.96 -0.55 -2.70
C TRP A 210 -10.17 0.94 -2.47
N GLN A 211 -9.62 1.46 -1.37
CA GLN A 211 -9.67 2.88 -1.02
C GLN A 211 -8.36 3.31 -0.36
N CYS A 212 -7.72 4.34 -0.91
CA CYS A 212 -6.60 5.03 -0.27
C CYS A 212 -7.13 6.21 0.54
N VAL A 213 -6.56 6.45 1.71
CA VAL A 213 -6.89 7.60 2.56
C VAL A 213 -5.88 8.71 2.32
N ASP A 214 -6.25 9.70 1.53
CA ASP A 214 -5.39 10.87 1.25
C ASP A 214 -5.97 12.19 1.77
N THR A 215 -7.28 12.27 1.94
CA THR A 215 -8.00 13.49 2.31
C THR A 215 -8.95 13.24 3.50
N PRO A 216 -9.39 14.29 4.21
CA PRO A 216 -10.45 14.17 5.25
C PRO A 216 -11.73 13.49 4.73
N ARG A 217 -12.11 13.76 3.49
CA ARG A 217 -13.26 13.12 2.84
C ARG A 217 -13.11 11.61 2.72
N ASP A 218 -11.88 11.10 2.46
CA ASP A 218 -11.62 9.67 2.41
C ASP A 218 -11.80 9.02 3.80
N VAL A 219 -11.44 9.76 4.87
CA VAL A 219 -11.65 9.34 6.27
C VAL A 219 -13.15 9.26 6.59
N GLU A 220 -13.93 10.29 6.22
CA GLU A 220 -15.39 10.31 6.41
C GLU A 220 -16.05 9.14 5.67
N TYR A 221 -15.72 8.95 4.38
CA TYR A 221 -16.22 7.86 3.57
C TYR A 221 -15.97 6.49 4.22
N LEU A 222 -14.73 6.25 4.68
CA LEU A 222 -14.38 4.98 5.30
C LEU A 222 -15.03 4.79 6.68
N ASN A 223 -15.23 5.84 7.46
CA ASN A 223 -15.99 5.76 8.71
C ASN A 223 -17.44 5.31 8.45
N ASP A 224 -18.08 5.85 7.41
CA ASP A 224 -19.44 5.47 7.02
C ASP A 224 -19.49 4.03 6.46
N PHE A 225 -18.47 3.62 5.72
CA PHE A 225 -18.37 2.30 5.11
C PHE A 225 -18.10 1.19 6.14
N LEU A 226 -17.18 1.42 7.08
CA LEU A 226 -16.76 0.45 8.10
C LEU A 226 -17.64 0.47 9.35
N GLY A 227 -18.43 1.53 9.54
CA GLY A 227 -19.37 1.67 10.68
C GLY A 227 -20.71 0.99 10.47
N LYS A 228 -20.93 0.39 9.31
CA LYS A 228 -22.12 -0.43 8.97
C LYS A 228 -21.86 -1.91 9.24
#